data_d58fadcb13ebd759af74996de30f6083
#
_entry.id   d58fadcb13ebd759af74996de30f6083
#
_cell.length_a   1.000
_cell.length_b   1.000
_cell.length_c   1.000
_cell.angle_alpha   90.00
_cell.angle_beta   90.00
_cell.angle_gamma   90.00
#
_symmetry.space_group_name_H-M   'P 1'
#
loop_
_entity.id
_entity.type
_entity.pdbx_description
1 polymer ?
#
loop_
_entity_poly.entity_id
_entity_poly.type
_entity_poly.pdbx_seq_one_letter_code
_entity_poly.pdbx_strand_id
1 'polypeptide(L)' 'MQKLIDLIKGQERVFIELDTEEKKLAFLKQAEGEGFTIGGKPPTKCRCDSVMILHPGYTLNYVVGAVTTML' A
#
# COMPACT_ATOMS: atom_id res chain seq x y z
N MET A 1 -9.87 14.39 -3.10
CA MET A 1 -9.56 12.97 -3.03
C MET A 1 -9.01 12.61 -1.66
N GLN A 2 -9.44 11.50 -1.12
CA GLN A 2 -9.03 11.11 0.23
C GLN A 2 -7.57 10.70 0.27
N LYS A 3 -6.87 11.12 1.31
CA LYS A 3 -5.48 10.74 1.49
C LYS A 3 -5.39 9.33 2.07
N LEU A 4 -4.31 8.64 1.73
CA LEU A 4 -4.11 7.29 2.26
C LEU A 4 -3.95 7.28 3.77
N ILE A 5 -3.30 8.29 4.32
CA ILE A 5 -3.11 8.36 5.76
C ILE A 5 -4.45 8.49 6.50
N ASP A 6 -5.45 9.07 5.87
CA ASP A 6 -6.77 9.19 6.47
C ASP A 6 -7.47 7.84 6.58
N LEU A 7 -7.14 6.91 5.68
CA LEU A 7 -7.73 5.57 5.72
C LEU A 7 -7.20 4.77 6.91
N ILE A 8 -6.00 5.10 7.37
CA ILE A 8 -5.36 4.36 8.45
C ILE A 8 -5.75 4.89 9.82
N LYS A 9 -6.31 6.07 9.86
CA LYS A 9 -6.57 6.78 11.10
C LYS A 9 -7.28 5.90 12.12
N GLY A 10 -6.65 5.73 13.28
CA GLY A 10 -7.23 4.93 14.34
C GLY A 10 -7.03 3.42 14.17
N GLN A 11 -6.29 3.00 13.17
CA GLN A 11 -6.06 1.59 12.90
C GLN A 11 -4.57 1.29 12.87
N GLU A 12 -4.22 0.03 13.14
CA GLU A 12 -2.82 -0.39 13.10
C GLU A 12 -2.34 -0.59 11.67
N ARG A 13 -3.23 -1.02 10.80
CA ARG A 13 -2.92 -1.23 9.40
C ARG A 13 -4.20 -1.36 8.61
N VAL A 14 -4.11 -1.08 7.32
CA VAL A 14 -5.24 -1.19 6.41
C VAL A 14 -4.80 -1.94 5.18
N PHE A 15 -5.61 -2.89 4.74
CA PHE A 15 -5.34 -3.65 3.52
C PHE A 15 -6.04 -2.96 2.36
N ILE A 16 -5.28 -2.73 1.29
CA ILE A 16 -5.82 -2.08 0.09
C ILE A 16 -5.80 -3.08 -1.06
N GLU A 17 -6.94 -3.28 -1.67
CA GLU A 17 -7.07 -4.18 -2.79
C GLU A 17 -6.94 -3.42 -4.10
N LEU A 18 -6.04 -3.90 -4.96
CA LEU A 18 -5.71 -3.23 -6.22
C LEU A 18 -5.80 -4.26 -7.34
N ASP A 19 -6.94 -4.32 -7.98
CA ASP A 19 -7.22 -5.38 -8.94
C ASP A 19 -6.87 -5.06 -10.40
N THR A 20 -6.41 -3.87 -10.69
CA THR A 20 -5.98 -3.49 -12.03
C THR A 20 -4.63 -2.79 -12.00
N GLU A 21 -3.93 -2.81 -13.14
CA GLU A 21 -2.66 -2.11 -13.24
C GLU A 21 -2.82 -0.61 -13.05
N GLU A 22 -3.91 -0.08 -13.54
CA GLU A 22 -4.19 1.35 -13.37
C GLU A 22 -4.31 1.73 -11.92
N LYS A 23 -5.03 0.91 -11.15
CA LYS A 23 -5.19 1.17 -9.72
C LYS A 23 -3.88 1.04 -8.99
N LYS A 24 -3.07 0.04 -9.36
CA LYS A 24 -1.75 -0.14 -8.75
C LYS A 24 -0.87 1.08 -8.97
N LEU A 25 -0.82 1.55 -10.20
CA LEU A 25 0.02 2.69 -10.54
C LEU A 25 -0.45 3.95 -9.85
N ALA A 26 -1.75 4.19 -9.86
CA ALA A 26 -2.33 5.36 -9.20
C ALA A 26 -2.04 5.32 -7.69
N PHE A 27 -2.16 4.15 -7.09
CA PHE A 27 -1.88 3.97 -5.68
C PHE A 27 -0.43 4.29 -5.35
N LEU A 28 0.51 3.76 -6.14
CA LEU A 28 1.92 4.01 -5.90
C LEU A 28 2.25 5.50 -6.02
N LYS A 29 1.70 6.16 -7.03
CA LYS A 29 1.95 7.58 -7.21
C LYS A 29 1.39 8.41 -6.06
N GLN A 30 0.19 8.07 -5.61
CA GLN A 30 -0.41 8.78 -4.49
C GLN A 30 0.38 8.54 -3.21
N ALA A 31 0.77 7.30 -2.97
CA ALA A 31 1.52 6.95 -1.77
C ALA A 31 2.85 7.70 -1.73
N GLU A 32 3.54 7.76 -2.86
CA GLU A 32 4.80 8.47 -2.92
C GLU A 32 4.60 9.96 -2.67
N GLY A 33 3.55 10.52 -3.25
CA GLY A 33 3.23 11.95 -3.05
C GLY A 33 2.90 12.29 -1.60
N GLU A 34 2.39 11.32 -0.84
CA GLU A 34 2.07 11.52 0.56
C GLU A 34 3.23 11.20 1.50
N GLY A 35 4.34 10.70 0.96
CA GLY A 35 5.52 10.42 1.77
C GLY A 35 5.65 8.99 2.25
N PHE A 36 4.86 8.07 1.69
CA PHE A 36 5.00 6.66 2.03
C PHE A 36 6.25 6.06 1.39
N THR A 37 6.78 5.01 2.01
CA THR A 37 7.93 4.28 1.48
C THR A 37 7.69 2.79 1.59
N ILE A 38 8.39 2.02 0.75
CA ILE A 38 8.37 0.56 0.80
C ILE A 38 9.81 0.12 1.07
N GLY A 39 10.06 -0.34 2.30
CA GLY A 39 11.40 -0.73 2.67
C GLY A 39 12.42 0.40 2.53
N GLY A 40 11.97 1.63 2.76
CA GLY A 40 12.83 2.80 2.65
C GLY A 40 12.99 3.33 1.24
N LYS A 41 12.28 2.74 0.27
CA LYS A 41 12.37 3.17 -1.13
C LYS A 41 11.08 3.84 -1.57
N PRO A 42 11.16 4.74 -2.59
CA PRO A 42 9.94 5.36 -3.11
C PRO A 42 9.00 4.32 -3.70
N PRO A 43 7.70 4.43 -3.44
CA PRO A 43 6.75 3.44 -3.95
C PRO A 43 6.77 3.25 -5.46
N THR A 44 6.95 4.31 -6.23
CA THR A 44 6.96 4.18 -7.68
C THR A 44 8.17 3.44 -8.21
N LYS A 45 9.17 3.22 -7.39
CA LYS A 45 10.36 2.45 -7.76
C LYS A 45 10.25 0.99 -7.37
N CYS A 46 9.13 0.61 -6.77
CA CYS A 46 8.89 -0.75 -6.31
C CYS A 46 7.71 -1.34 -7.06
N ARG A 47 7.62 -2.67 -7.06
CA ARG A 47 6.47 -3.32 -7.64
C ARG A 47 5.26 -3.15 -6.72
N CYS A 48 4.08 -3.39 -7.27
CA CYS A 48 2.86 -3.33 -6.50
C CYS A 48 2.11 -4.65 -6.65
N ASP A 49 1.71 -5.22 -5.53
CA ASP A 49 0.91 -6.44 -5.54
C ASP A 49 -0.58 -6.11 -5.56
N SER A 50 -1.40 -7.13 -5.75
CA SER A 50 -2.85 -6.96 -5.77
C SER A 50 -3.39 -6.46 -4.45
N VAL A 51 -2.69 -6.75 -3.36
CA VAL A 51 -3.07 -6.27 -2.04
C VAL A 51 -1.84 -5.67 -1.38
N MET A 52 -2.00 -4.46 -0.87
CA MET A 52 -0.93 -3.77 -0.17
C MET A 52 -1.40 -3.41 1.22
N ILE A 53 -0.46 -3.30 2.14
CA ILE A 53 -0.77 -2.95 3.52
C ILE A 53 -0.26 -1.54 3.81
N LEU A 54 -1.16 -0.69 4.31
CA LEU A 54 -0.81 0.66 4.74
C LEU A 54 -0.54 0.64 6.24
N HIS A 55 0.54 1.27 6.66
CA HIS A 55 0.87 1.43 8.07
C HIS A 55 0.88 2.90 8.46
N PRO A 56 0.51 3.23 9.69
CA PRO A 56 0.42 4.63 10.13
C PRO A 56 1.75 5.38 10.14
N GLY A 57 2.86 4.66 10.07
CA GLY A 57 4.18 5.31 10.02
C GLY A 57 4.62 5.69 8.62
N TYR A 58 3.69 5.84 7.69
CA TYR A 58 3.99 6.16 6.29
C TYR A 58 4.82 5.09 5.62
N THR A 59 4.52 3.85 5.93
CA THR A 59 5.18 2.72 5.29
C THR A 59 4.15 1.81 4.64
N LEU A 60 4.59 1.12 3.60
CA LEU A 60 3.76 0.15 2.89
C LEU A 60 4.45 -1.20 2.96
N ASN A 61 3.67 -2.26 3.01
CA ASN A 61 4.21 -3.61 2.96
C ASN A 61 3.39 -4.45 2.00
N TYR A 62 3.99 -5.55 1.58
CA TYR A 62 3.30 -6.53 0.77
C TYR A 62 2.66 -7.57 1.68
N VAL A 63 1.55 -8.13 1.22
CA VAL A 63 0.95 -9.25 1.93
C VAL A 63 1.72 -10.49 1.49
N VAL A 64 2.53 -11.01 2.39
CA VAL A 64 3.43 -12.12 2.07
C VAL A 64 2.96 -13.41 2.70
N GLY A 65 2.77 -14.40 1.85
CA GLY A 65 2.58 -15.76 2.29
C GLY A 65 1.25 -16.13 2.91
N ALA A 66 0.74 -15.28 3.75
CA ALA A 66 -0.47 -15.61 4.50
C ALA A 66 -1.66 -15.91 3.61
N VAL A 67 -1.76 -15.19 2.53
CA VAL A 67 -2.91 -15.33 1.64
C VAL A 67 -2.95 -16.70 0.98
N THR A 68 -1.82 -17.14 0.51
CA THR A 68 -1.77 -18.38 -0.24
C THR A 68 -2.02 -19.59 0.61
N THR A 69 -1.73 -19.48 1.88
CA THR A 69 -1.89 -20.61 2.77
C THR A 69 -3.34 -20.84 3.16
N MET A 70 -4.16 -19.89 2.92
CA MET A 70 -5.57 -20.03 3.24
C MET A 70 -6.30 -21.01 2.37
N LEU A 71 -5.73 -21.31 1.28
CA LEU A 71 -6.36 -22.23 0.34
C LEU A 71 -5.90 -23.64 0.55
#